data_8af497be08e5772ff2449d438174349f
#
_entry.id   8af497be08e5772ff2449d438174349f
#
_cell.length_a   1.000
_cell.length_b   1.000
_cell.length_c   1.000
_cell.angle_alpha   90.00
_cell.angle_beta   90.00
_cell.angle_gamma   90.00
#
_symmetry.space_group_name_H-M   'P 1'
#
loop_
_entity.id
_entity.type
_entity.pdbx_description
1 polymer ?
#
loop_
_entity_poly.entity_id
_entity_poly.type
_entity_poly.pdbx_seq_one_letter_code
_entity_poly.pdbx_strand_id
1 'polypeptide(L)' 'MNYTNTQIESMYLDWFNNFLSCDAWRQHYHLSMAEGENILDLGRQLNHIRKHD' A
#
# COMPACT_ATOMS: atom_id res chain seq x y z
N MET A 1 8.96 -0.63 -9.72
CA MET A 1 8.79 -0.68 -8.26
C MET A 1 9.75 -1.69 -7.66
N ASN A 2 10.44 -1.30 -6.58
CA ASN A 2 11.46 -2.16 -5.96
C ASN A 2 11.05 -2.65 -4.57
N TYR A 3 9.76 -2.94 -4.41
CA TYR A 3 9.23 -3.39 -3.12
C TYR A 3 8.86 -4.86 -3.18
N THR A 4 9.15 -5.59 -2.09
CA THR A 4 8.71 -6.97 -1.94
C THR A 4 7.19 -6.99 -1.64
N ASN A 5 6.57 -8.15 -1.79
CA ASN A 5 5.16 -8.30 -1.45
C ASN A 5 4.90 -7.97 0.02
N THR A 6 5.81 -8.36 0.91
CA THR A 6 5.69 -8.04 2.34
C THR A 6 5.73 -6.54 2.57
N GLN A 7 6.63 -5.83 1.87
CA GLN A 7 6.71 -4.38 1.98
C GLN A 7 5.45 -3.70 1.45
N ILE A 8 4.95 -4.17 0.31
CA ILE A 8 3.74 -3.61 -0.31
C ILE A 8 2.54 -3.78 0.63
N GLU A 9 2.36 -4.96 1.18
CA GLU A 9 1.27 -5.21 2.12
C GLU A 9 1.40 -4.34 3.37
N SER A 10 2.61 -4.21 3.89
CA SER A 10 2.89 -3.36 5.05
C SER A 10 2.56 -1.89 4.78
N MET A 11 2.94 -1.39 3.60
CA MET A 11 2.64 -0.01 3.20
C MET A 11 1.13 0.21 3.04
N TYR A 12 0.42 -0.78 2.48
CA TYR A 12 -1.02 -0.74 2.35
C TYR A 12 -1.71 -0.68 3.72
N LEU A 13 -1.29 -1.52 4.66
CA LEU A 13 -1.86 -1.54 6.00
C LEU A 13 -1.55 -0.24 6.75
N ASP A 14 -0.38 0.33 6.52
CA ASP A 14 -0.02 1.62 7.11
C ASP A 14 -0.98 2.72 6.62
N TRP A 15 -1.25 2.76 5.31
CA TRP A 15 -2.22 3.68 4.75
C TRP A 15 -3.60 3.49 5.40
N PHE A 16 -4.04 2.24 5.49
CA PHE A 16 -5.36 1.90 6.00
C PHE A 16 -5.54 2.32 7.47
N ASN A 17 -4.49 2.15 8.28
CA ASN A 17 -4.59 2.34 9.73
C ASN A 17 -4.12 3.71 10.22
N ASN A 18 -3.20 4.36 9.50
CA ASN A 18 -2.49 5.53 10.04
C ASN A 18 -2.64 6.81 9.24
N PHE A 19 -3.12 6.75 8.00
CA PHE A 19 -3.22 7.92 7.15
C PHE A 19 -4.67 8.23 6.81
N LEU A 20 -5.02 9.51 6.87
CA LEU A 20 -6.37 9.97 6.56
C LEU A 20 -6.58 10.19 5.06
N SER A 21 -5.50 10.36 4.30
CA SER A 21 -5.62 10.59 2.86
C SER A 21 -4.50 9.87 2.11
N CYS A 22 -4.79 9.54 0.85
CA CYS A 22 -3.79 8.95 -0.03
C CYS A 22 -2.63 9.90 -0.29
N ASP A 23 -2.91 11.20 -0.38
CA ASP A 23 -1.88 12.19 -0.65
C ASP A 23 -0.83 12.23 0.46
N ALA A 24 -1.27 12.24 1.72
CA ALA A 24 -0.36 12.24 2.86
C ALA A 24 0.50 10.97 2.87
N TRP A 25 -0.10 9.83 2.60
CA TRP A 25 0.59 8.55 2.56
C TRP A 25 1.63 8.52 1.43
N ARG A 26 1.26 8.98 0.22
CA ARG A 26 2.19 9.03 -0.91
C ARG A 26 3.38 9.95 -0.62
N GLN A 27 3.13 11.09 0.00
CA GLN A 27 4.20 12.01 0.38
C GLN A 27 5.14 11.39 1.39
N HIS A 28 4.59 10.66 2.35
CA HIS A 28 5.41 10.00 3.38
C HIS A 28 6.39 9.00 2.74
N TYR A 29 5.95 8.26 1.73
CA TYR A 29 6.77 7.25 1.06
C TYR A 29 7.43 7.76 -0.21
N HIS A 30 7.25 9.03 -0.56
CA HIS A 30 7.79 9.65 -1.78
C HIS A 30 7.34 8.91 -3.04
N LEU A 31 6.05 8.62 -3.13
CA LEU A 31 5.45 7.88 -4.24
C LEU A 31 4.77 8.81 -5.22
N SER A 32 4.88 8.50 -6.52
CA SER A 32 4.05 9.12 -7.53
C SER A 32 2.61 8.62 -7.40
N MET A 33 1.67 9.28 -8.09
CA MET A 33 0.28 8.85 -8.10
C MET A 33 0.14 7.42 -8.63
N ALA A 34 0.82 7.11 -9.74
CA ALA A 34 0.76 5.77 -10.33
C ALA A 34 1.36 4.71 -9.40
N GLU A 35 2.48 5.01 -8.77
CA GLU A 35 3.10 4.09 -7.82
C GLU A 35 2.19 3.84 -6.61
N GLY A 36 1.60 4.90 -6.08
CA GLY A 36 0.70 4.80 -4.95
C GLY A 36 -0.52 3.93 -5.27
N GLU A 37 -1.14 4.15 -6.43
CA GLU A 37 -2.29 3.35 -6.85
C GLU A 37 -1.92 1.89 -7.00
N ASN A 38 -0.77 1.60 -7.62
CA ASN A 38 -0.30 0.22 -7.79
C ASN A 38 -0.07 -0.46 -6.45
N ILE A 39 0.54 0.23 -5.50
CA ILE A 39 0.82 -0.33 -4.19
C ILE A 39 -0.47 -0.60 -3.43
N LEU A 40 -1.44 0.31 -3.48
CA LEU A 40 -2.73 0.09 -2.82
C LEU A 40 -3.49 -1.08 -3.44
N ASP A 41 -3.49 -1.20 -4.76
CA ASP A 41 -4.13 -2.33 -5.44
C ASP A 41 -3.49 -3.66 -5.06
N LEU A 42 -2.16 -3.74 -5.16
CA LEU A 42 -1.44 -4.96 -4.84
C LEU A 42 -1.55 -5.30 -3.37
N GLY A 43 -1.44 -4.31 -2.50
CA GLY A 43 -1.56 -4.53 -1.06
C GLY A 43 -2.94 -5.05 -0.67
N ARG A 44 -3.98 -4.51 -1.29
CA ARG A 44 -5.34 -4.96 -1.06
C ARG A 44 -5.52 -6.41 -1.49
N GLN A 45 -4.97 -6.78 -2.65
CA GLN A 45 -5.03 -8.15 -3.14
C GLN A 45 -4.29 -9.12 -2.22
N LEU A 46 -3.09 -8.75 -1.80
CA LEU A 46 -2.29 -9.58 -0.90
C LEU A 46 -2.99 -9.78 0.45
N ASN A 47 -3.55 -8.71 0.98
CA ASN A 47 -4.26 -8.76 2.24
C ASN A 47 -5.53 -9.62 2.14
N HIS A 48 -6.24 -9.52 1.02
CA HIS A 48 -7.44 -10.32 0.77
C HIS A 48 -7.10 -11.82 0.72
N ILE A 49 -6.06 -12.17 -0.02
CA ILE A 49 -5.61 -13.56 -0.13
C ILE A 49 -5.25 -14.11 1.26
N ARG A 50 -4.50 -13.32 2.04
CA ARG A 50 -4.09 -13.74 3.38
C ARG A 50 -5.28 -13.98 4.31
N LYS A 51 -6.31 -13.13 4.22
CA LYS A 51 -7.49 -13.24 5.08
C LYS A 51 -8.36 -14.45 4.77
N HIS A 52 -8.29 -14.93 3.53
CA HIS A 52 -9.15 -16.04 3.07
C HIS A 52 -8.42 -17.40 3.05
N ASP A 53 -7.20 -17.43 3.50
CA ASP A 53 -6.44 -18.69 3.59
C ASP A 53 -6.81 -19.50 4.85
#